data_82a1fe187f5b1ad303816188f760479b
#
_entry.id   82a1fe187f5b1ad303816188f760479b
#
_cell.length_a   1.000
_cell.length_b   1.000
_cell.length_c   1.000
_cell.angle_alpha   90.00
_cell.angle_beta   90.00
_cell.angle_gamma   90.00
#
_symmetry.space_group_name_H-M   'P 1'
#
loop_
_entity.id
_entity.type
_entity.pdbx_description
1 polymer ?
#
loop_
_entity_poly.entity_id
_entity_poly.type
_entity_poly.pdbx_seq_one_letter_code
_entity_poly.pdbx_strand_id
1 'polypeptide(L)'
;MKPIDNIDKRDKIATALNKNLPVVAKESPPVVDHLQDDYEESRETYKELIDKGNEAIDLMMELARDSQHPRAFEVLATLLKTQSDNNDKLLDLQKKVKSLKEPTKGAQQNPNSVTNNNVFVGSTTDLQ
;
A
#
# COMPACT_ATOMS: atom_id res chain seq x y z
N MET A 1 17.33 -60.36 -15.10
CA MET A 1 16.12 -60.00 -15.87
C MET A 1 15.15 -59.12 -15.09
N LYS A 2 15.32 -59.03 -13.84
CA LYS A 2 14.41 -58.25 -12.95
C LYS A 2 14.88 -56.82 -12.61
N PRO A 3 16.13 -56.41 -12.83
CA PRO A 3 16.54 -55.02 -12.55
C PRO A 3 15.89 -53.99 -13.50
N ILE A 4 15.49 -54.36 -14.69
CA ILE A 4 14.85 -53.46 -15.68
C ILE A 4 13.44 -53.07 -15.22
N ASP A 5 12.70 -54.01 -14.65
CA ASP A 5 11.35 -53.76 -14.13
C ASP A 5 11.36 -52.78 -12.92
N ASN A 6 12.40 -52.82 -12.13
CA ASN A 6 12.56 -51.91 -11.01
C ASN A 6 12.91 -50.48 -11.43
N ILE A 7 13.65 -50.33 -12.51
CA ILE A 7 14.00 -49.02 -13.07
C ILE A 7 12.74 -48.41 -13.67
N ASP A 8 11.93 -49.15 -14.39
CA ASP A 8 10.65 -48.69 -14.95
C ASP A 8 9.67 -48.26 -13.86
N LYS A 9 9.60 -48.98 -12.79
CA LYS A 9 8.77 -48.62 -11.62
C LYS A 9 9.21 -47.36 -10.95
N ARG A 10 10.51 -47.14 -10.81
CA ARG A 10 11.09 -45.92 -10.25
C ARG A 10 10.83 -44.73 -11.12
N ASP A 11 10.96 -44.85 -12.44
CA ASP A 11 10.69 -43.79 -13.40
C ASP A 11 9.20 -43.43 -13.42
N LYS A 12 8.32 -44.41 -13.32
CA LYS A 12 6.89 -44.18 -13.22
C LYS A 12 6.51 -43.45 -11.94
N ILE A 13 7.12 -43.83 -10.82
CA ILE A 13 6.91 -43.19 -9.53
C ILE A 13 7.47 -41.76 -9.55
N ALA A 14 8.65 -41.54 -10.10
CA ALA A 14 9.25 -40.24 -10.24
C ALA A 14 8.39 -39.31 -11.13
N THR A 15 7.87 -39.85 -12.23
CA THR A 15 6.97 -39.11 -13.13
C THR A 15 5.65 -38.79 -12.45
N ALA A 16 5.07 -39.71 -11.68
CA ALA A 16 3.86 -39.48 -10.91
C ALA A 16 4.07 -38.46 -9.79
N LEU A 17 5.20 -38.52 -9.10
CA LEU A 17 5.57 -37.54 -8.11
C LEU A 17 5.78 -36.15 -8.70
N ASN A 18 6.41 -36.04 -9.87
CA ASN A 18 6.57 -34.78 -10.56
C ASN A 18 5.23 -34.19 -11.05
N LYS A 19 4.29 -35.05 -11.43
CA LYS A 19 2.93 -34.60 -11.77
C LYS A 19 2.11 -34.17 -10.57
N ASN A 20 2.36 -34.77 -9.42
CA ASN A 20 1.63 -34.51 -8.19
C ASN A 20 2.36 -33.51 -7.28
N LEU A 21 3.58 -33.13 -7.62
CA LEU A 21 4.21 -32.00 -6.95
C LEU A 21 3.34 -30.79 -7.13
N PRO A 22 2.90 -30.17 -6.04
CA PRO A 22 2.08 -29.00 -6.16
C PRO A 22 2.81 -27.95 -6.99
N VAL A 23 2.18 -27.51 -8.05
CA VAL A 23 2.62 -26.43 -8.92
C VAL A 23 2.68 -25.09 -8.16
N VAL A 24 2.50 -25.13 -6.86
CA VAL A 24 2.52 -23.98 -5.94
C VAL A 24 3.82 -23.17 -6.07
N ALA A 25 4.90 -23.78 -6.51
CA ALA A 25 6.15 -23.07 -6.76
C ALA A 25 6.11 -22.22 -8.05
N LYS A 26 5.09 -22.34 -8.88
CA LYS A 26 5.12 -21.70 -10.19
C LYS A 26 4.44 -20.37 -10.26
N GLU A 27 3.47 -20.05 -9.43
CA GLU A 27 2.60 -18.97 -9.87
C GLU A 27 1.70 -18.36 -8.78
N SER A 28 2.18 -18.09 -7.64
CA SER A 28 1.66 -16.89 -7.03
C SER A 28 2.52 -15.76 -7.55
N PRO A 29 2.00 -14.89 -8.45
CA PRO A 29 2.68 -13.64 -8.71
C PRO A 29 2.92 -13.02 -7.34
N PRO A 30 4.14 -12.59 -7.06
CA PRO A 30 4.41 -12.01 -5.75
C PRO A 30 3.42 -10.88 -5.54
N VAL A 31 2.71 -10.90 -4.42
CA VAL A 31 1.79 -9.84 -3.96
C VAL A 31 2.48 -8.46 -4.03
N VAL A 32 3.77 -8.47 -4.09
CA VAL A 32 4.64 -7.29 -4.24
C VAL A 32 4.47 -6.59 -5.59
N ASP A 33 4.20 -7.30 -6.66
CA ASP A 33 4.07 -6.68 -7.99
C ASP A 33 2.76 -5.89 -8.08
N HIS A 34 1.66 -6.42 -7.60
CA HIS A 34 0.41 -5.69 -7.55
C HIS A 34 0.47 -4.47 -6.64
N LEU A 35 1.16 -4.56 -5.52
CA LEU A 35 1.35 -3.41 -4.63
C LEU A 35 2.14 -2.30 -5.31
N GLN A 36 3.14 -2.64 -6.09
CA GLN A 36 3.94 -1.68 -6.83
C GLN A 36 3.11 -1.03 -7.95
N ASP A 37 2.38 -1.82 -8.71
CA ASP A 37 1.53 -1.35 -9.80
C ASP A 37 0.42 -0.42 -9.26
N ASP A 38 -0.28 -0.83 -8.23
CA ASP A 38 -1.31 -0.03 -7.56
C ASP A 38 -0.75 1.28 -7.00
N TYR A 39 0.46 1.23 -6.48
CA TYR A 39 1.15 2.42 -5.99
C TYR A 39 1.47 3.39 -7.13
N GLU A 40 2.02 2.90 -8.22
CA GLU A 40 2.39 3.73 -9.37
C GLU A 40 1.16 4.38 -9.99
N GLU A 41 0.10 3.64 -10.19
CA GLU A 41 -1.19 4.15 -10.67
C GLU A 41 -1.77 5.21 -9.72
N SER A 42 -1.79 4.94 -8.44
CA SER A 42 -2.27 5.89 -7.44
C SER A 42 -1.41 7.16 -7.41
N ARG A 43 -0.11 7.01 -7.51
CA ARG A 43 0.84 8.13 -7.55
C ARG A 43 0.64 9.00 -8.78
N GLU A 44 0.44 8.41 -9.94
CA GLU A 44 0.15 9.14 -11.17
C GLU A 44 -1.18 9.87 -11.08
N THR A 45 -2.21 9.22 -10.59
CA THR A 45 -3.53 9.83 -10.37
C THR A 45 -3.43 11.06 -9.47
N TYR A 46 -2.71 10.98 -8.34
CA TYR A 46 -2.53 12.14 -7.47
C TYR A 46 -1.74 13.26 -8.14
N LYS A 47 -0.73 12.95 -8.92
CA LYS A 47 0.02 13.96 -9.68
C LYS A 47 -0.87 14.70 -10.69
N GLU A 48 -1.66 13.94 -11.45
CA GLU A 48 -2.61 14.54 -12.40
C GLU A 48 -3.64 15.42 -11.69
N LEU A 49 -4.17 14.99 -10.55
CA LEU A 49 -5.08 15.78 -9.75
C LEU A 49 -4.44 17.07 -9.24
N ILE A 50 -3.19 16.99 -8.83
CA ILE A 50 -2.43 18.17 -8.37
C ILE A 50 -2.21 19.14 -9.53
N ASP A 51 -1.81 18.66 -10.69
CA ASP A 51 -1.57 19.49 -11.88
C ASP A 51 -2.85 20.18 -12.35
N LYS A 52 -3.93 19.43 -12.52
CA LYS A 52 -5.24 19.98 -12.87
C LYS A 52 -5.78 20.93 -11.81
N GLY A 53 -5.54 20.64 -10.55
CA GLY A 53 -5.90 21.50 -9.45
C GLY A 53 -5.14 22.83 -9.46
N ASN A 54 -3.87 22.81 -9.79
CA ASN A 54 -3.06 24.02 -9.96
C ASN A 54 -3.58 24.90 -11.11
N GLU A 55 -3.90 24.29 -12.24
CA GLU A 55 -4.52 25.00 -13.36
C GLU A 55 -5.87 25.63 -12.96
N ALA A 56 -6.70 24.89 -12.24
CA ALA A 56 -7.98 25.38 -11.74
C ALA A 56 -7.81 26.55 -10.75
N ILE A 57 -6.78 26.50 -9.91
CA ILE A 57 -6.44 27.60 -8.99
C ILE A 57 -6.04 28.84 -9.75
N ASP A 58 -5.21 28.72 -10.77
CA ASP A 58 -4.78 29.85 -11.59
C ASP A 58 -5.96 30.51 -12.27
N LEU A 59 -6.83 29.74 -12.89
CA LEU A 59 -8.07 30.24 -13.50
C LEU A 59 -9.00 30.91 -12.49
N MET A 60 -9.12 30.32 -11.31
CA MET A 60 -9.98 30.87 -10.25
C MET A 60 -9.39 32.14 -9.65
N MET A 61 -8.07 32.26 -9.59
CA MET A 61 -7.40 33.52 -9.19
C MET A 61 -7.69 34.66 -10.15
N GLU A 62 -7.64 34.40 -11.45
CA GLU A 62 -7.99 35.39 -12.45
C GLU A 62 -9.47 35.81 -12.32
N LEU A 63 -10.37 34.83 -12.22
CA LEU A 63 -11.79 35.09 -12.05
C LEU A 63 -12.09 35.87 -10.77
N ALA A 64 -11.43 35.54 -9.67
CA ALA A 64 -11.61 36.23 -8.40
C ALA A 64 -11.15 37.71 -8.48
N ARG A 65 -10.04 37.95 -9.16
CA ARG A 65 -9.54 39.33 -9.38
C ARG A 65 -10.48 40.14 -10.25
N ASP A 66 -10.98 39.57 -11.33
CA ASP A 66 -11.82 40.25 -12.29
C ASP A 66 -13.21 40.51 -11.75
N SER A 67 -13.80 39.52 -11.11
CA SER A 67 -15.16 39.62 -10.58
C SER A 67 -15.25 40.39 -9.27
N GLN A 68 -14.19 40.36 -8.47
CA GLN A 68 -14.13 40.85 -7.08
C GLN A 68 -15.28 40.34 -6.20
N HIS A 69 -15.84 39.20 -6.57
CA HIS A 69 -16.95 38.60 -5.88
C HIS A 69 -16.51 37.77 -4.70
N PRO A 70 -17.04 37.95 -3.48
CA PRO A 70 -16.62 37.18 -2.29
C PRO A 70 -16.69 35.69 -2.49
N ARG A 71 -17.67 35.20 -3.22
CA ARG A 71 -17.82 33.76 -3.50
C ARG A 71 -16.63 33.17 -4.28
N ALA A 72 -16.07 33.94 -5.20
CA ALA A 72 -14.90 33.53 -5.96
C ALA A 72 -13.70 33.31 -5.06
N PHE A 73 -13.49 34.15 -4.07
CA PHE A 73 -12.40 33.98 -3.09
C PHE A 73 -12.66 32.81 -2.15
N GLU A 74 -13.89 32.54 -1.77
CA GLU A 74 -14.24 31.34 -0.98
C GLU A 74 -13.93 30.04 -1.73
N VAL A 75 -14.30 29.98 -3.02
CA VAL A 75 -13.99 28.83 -3.88
C VAL A 75 -12.49 28.68 -4.05
N LEU A 76 -11.76 29.75 -4.25
CA LEU A 76 -10.29 29.74 -4.34
C LEU A 76 -9.67 29.18 -3.06
N ALA A 77 -10.12 29.63 -1.90
CA ALA A 77 -9.64 29.11 -0.62
C ALA A 77 -9.89 27.62 -0.45
N THR A 78 -11.05 27.15 -0.91
CA THR A 78 -11.40 25.72 -0.89
C THR A 78 -10.49 24.92 -1.83
N LEU A 79 -10.20 25.42 -3.03
CA LEU A 79 -9.28 24.78 -3.97
C LEU A 79 -7.87 24.69 -3.41
N LEU A 80 -7.37 25.75 -2.79
CA LEU A 80 -6.04 25.76 -2.16
C LEU A 80 -5.95 24.72 -1.05
N LYS A 81 -6.98 24.63 -0.21
CA LYS A 81 -7.04 23.61 0.82
C LYS A 81 -7.07 22.19 0.23
N THR A 82 -7.87 21.97 -0.78
CA THR A 82 -7.97 20.66 -1.45
C THR A 82 -6.63 20.26 -2.06
N GLN A 83 -5.89 21.18 -2.66
CA GLN A 83 -4.55 20.91 -3.19
C GLN A 83 -3.57 20.54 -2.10
N SER A 84 -3.59 21.25 -0.98
CA SER A 84 -2.78 20.89 0.18
C SER A 84 -3.09 19.48 0.66
N ASP A 85 -4.37 19.15 0.79
CA ASP A 85 -4.81 17.82 1.21
C ASP A 85 -4.38 16.72 0.21
N ASN A 86 -4.41 17.00 -1.09
CA ASN A 86 -3.95 16.05 -2.11
C ASN A 86 -2.43 15.81 -2.03
N ASN A 87 -1.65 16.84 -1.80
CA ASN A 87 -0.20 16.71 -1.57
C ASN A 87 0.09 15.86 -0.33
N ASP A 88 -0.62 16.10 0.75
CA ASP A 88 -0.46 15.32 1.98
C ASP A 88 -0.82 13.85 1.77
N LYS A 89 -1.89 13.58 1.04
CA LYS A 89 -2.29 12.21 0.67
C LYS A 89 -1.25 11.51 -0.20
N LEU A 90 -0.63 12.22 -1.14
CA LEU A 90 0.45 11.67 -1.96
C LEU A 90 1.65 11.28 -1.09
N LEU A 91 2.04 12.13 -0.16
CA LEU A 91 3.12 11.85 0.78
C LEU A 91 2.78 10.69 1.72
N ASP A 92 1.55 10.62 2.20
CA ASP A 92 1.07 9.51 3.03
C ASP A 92 1.08 8.18 2.26
N LEU A 93 0.69 8.20 0.99
CA LEU A 93 0.77 7.04 0.11
C LEU A 93 2.22 6.53 0.00
N GLN A 94 3.18 7.43 -0.19
CA GLN A 94 4.61 7.08 -0.25
C GLN A 94 5.09 6.47 1.06
N LYS A 95 4.71 7.03 2.19
CA LYS A 95 5.06 6.51 3.52
C LYS A 95 4.48 5.11 3.76
N LYS A 96 3.22 4.90 3.39
CA LYS A 96 2.56 3.59 3.52
C LYS A 96 3.27 2.52 2.69
N VAL A 97 3.59 2.81 1.44
CA VAL A 97 4.29 1.86 0.57
C VAL A 97 5.68 1.57 1.09
N LYS A 98 6.39 2.58 1.55
CA LYS A 98 7.71 2.42 2.16
C LYS A 98 7.64 1.50 3.38
N SER A 99 6.68 1.69 4.26
CA SER A 99 6.52 0.84 5.45
C SER A 99 6.13 -0.59 5.12
N LEU A 100 5.41 -0.82 4.02
CA LEU A 100 5.05 -2.16 3.56
C LEU A 100 6.22 -2.90 2.90
N LYS A 101 7.14 -2.16 2.27
CA LYS A 101 8.32 -2.71 1.61
C LYS A 101 9.50 -2.92 2.55
N GLU A 102 9.59 -2.14 3.60
CA GLU A 102 10.62 -2.37 4.61
C GLU A 102 10.29 -3.71 5.29
N PRO A 103 11.21 -4.69 5.21
CA PRO A 103 11.07 -5.85 6.06
C PRO A 103 10.97 -5.29 7.46
N THR A 104 9.97 -5.68 8.19
CA THR A 104 9.92 -5.49 9.62
C THR A 104 11.26 -5.99 10.14
N LYS A 105 12.19 -5.06 10.31
CA LYS A 105 13.42 -5.35 11.05
C LYS A 105 12.93 -5.78 12.42
N GLY A 106 12.86 -7.12 12.51
CA GLY A 106 12.36 -7.83 13.64
C GLY A 106 11.58 -6.91 14.56
N ALA A 107 10.34 -7.08 14.63
CA ALA A 107 9.80 -6.99 15.93
C ALA A 107 10.67 -7.96 16.78
N GLN A 108 11.85 -7.52 17.11
CA GLN A 108 12.33 -7.79 18.42
C GLN A 108 11.21 -7.21 19.26
N GLN A 109 10.17 -7.99 19.32
CA GLN A 109 9.23 -7.88 20.39
C GLN A 109 10.10 -7.97 21.61
N ASN A 110 10.51 -6.80 22.03
CA ASN A 110 10.98 -6.67 23.39
C ASN A 110 9.79 -7.18 24.19
N PRO A 111 9.87 -8.34 24.79
CA PRO A 111 8.74 -8.90 25.51
C PRO A 111 8.18 -7.93 26.55
N ASN A 112 8.93 -6.90 26.88
CA ASN A 112 8.52 -5.82 27.76
C ASN A 112 7.60 -4.78 27.08
N SER A 113 7.52 -4.70 25.76
CA SER A 113 6.63 -3.73 25.10
C SER A 113 5.17 -4.19 25.07
N VAL A 114 4.94 -5.48 25.14
CA VAL A 114 3.58 -6.05 25.18
C VAL A 114 2.93 -5.81 26.55
N THR A 115 3.74 -5.67 27.58
CA THR A 115 3.26 -5.52 28.95
C THR A 115 2.61 -4.15 29.20
N ASN A 116 3.01 -3.14 28.45
CA ASN A 116 2.54 -1.78 28.67
C ASN A 116 1.06 -1.59 28.33
N ASN A 117 0.57 -2.24 27.29
CA ASN A 117 -0.84 -2.12 26.90
C ASN A 117 -1.79 -2.82 27.90
N ASN A 118 -1.34 -3.92 28.46
CA ASN A 118 -2.12 -4.66 29.45
C ASN A 118 -2.17 -3.93 30.80
N VAL A 119 -1.10 -3.28 31.17
CA VAL A 119 -1.04 -2.48 32.41
C VAL A 119 -1.98 -1.28 32.32
N PHE A 120 -2.11 -0.67 31.15
CA PHE A 120 -3.00 0.46 30.95
C PHE A 120 -4.48 0.08 31.15
N VAL A 121 -4.88 -1.07 30.60
CA VAL A 121 -6.24 -1.57 30.76
C VAL A 121 -6.51 -1.99 32.20
N GLY A 122 -5.54 -2.58 32.86
CA GLY A 122 -5.64 -2.96 34.28
C GLY A 122 -5.80 -1.76 35.20
N SER A 123 -5.09 -0.67 34.97
CA SER A 123 -5.16 0.53 35.77
C SER A 123 -6.53 1.22 35.68
N THR A 124 -7.22 1.11 34.55
CA THR A 124 -8.56 1.68 34.38
C THR A 124 -9.60 0.91 35.21
N THR A 125 -9.40 -0.38 35.35
CA THR A 125 -10.29 -1.25 36.14
C THR A 125 -10.10 -1.03 37.62
N ASP A 126 -8.89 -0.77 38.06
CA ASP A 126 -8.56 -0.55 39.47
C ASP A 126 -9.06 0.80 39.98
N LEU A 127 -9.38 1.73 39.13
CA LEU A 127 -9.96 3.02 39.46
C LEU A 127 -11.47 2.95 39.77
N GLN A 128 -12.07 1.83 39.58
CA GLN A 128 -13.46 1.55 39.91
C GLN A 128 -13.58 0.90 41.30
#